data_c91e9be2082edd6a2a72b4b812d341e6
#
_entry.id   c91e9be2082edd6a2a72b4b812d341e6
#
_cell.length_a   1.000
_cell.length_b   1.000
_cell.length_c   1.000
_cell.angle_alpha   90.00
_cell.angle_beta   90.00
_cell.angle_gamma   90.00
#
_symmetry.space_group_name_H-M   'P 1'
#
loop_
_entity.id
_entity.type
_entity.pdbx_description
1 polymer ?
#
loop_
_entity_poly.entity_id
_entity_poly.type
_entity_poly.pdbx_seq_one_letter_code
_entity_poly.pdbx_strand_id
1 'polypeptide(L)'
;MNLPLLENQKGLAGKKVLLRLDLNVPIKDDQVVDDFRIRKILPTLEWLHNTGARTIILSHLEGKGGDSLRPVWQELRKKFLISFSANFSELAKNVSELENGGFTFFENLRVDAGEKANDENFAKKLASFGEIFVNEAFAVSHRAHASIVGLPKLLPSFAGPLFAEEVARLSGALKPARPALFILGGAKFETKLPLLKKFIGLYDLVFVGGALANDFLKAQGFDVGNSLVSKTPLDLSSLVKANLHLPTDTITERKRIVDAGPKTLELLRKLVAQAQFILWNGPLGEYEVGFDAGTKNLAAIIAQSQVEAVVGGGDTVAAITALGLENKFSFVSTGGGAMLDFLANETLPGIQSLLINKGLRFFGQSAV
;
A
#
# COMPACT_ATOMS: atom_id res chain seq x y z
N MET A 1 -17.53 1.80 -5.23
CA MET A 1 -17.72 1.31 -3.84
C MET A 1 -18.09 2.51 -2.97
N ASN A 2 -19.12 2.44 -2.13
CA ASN A 2 -19.57 3.61 -1.35
C ASN A 2 -19.10 3.49 0.12
N LEU A 3 -17.87 3.94 0.38
CA LEU A 3 -17.26 3.93 1.71
C LEU A 3 -17.85 5.03 2.60
N PRO A 4 -17.98 4.80 3.93
CA PRO A 4 -18.22 5.86 4.88
C PRO A 4 -16.96 6.72 5.01
N LEU A 5 -16.99 7.96 4.50
CA LEU A 5 -15.82 8.84 4.45
C LEU A 5 -15.75 9.71 5.70
N LEU A 6 -14.53 9.84 6.27
CA LEU A 6 -14.24 10.73 7.40
C LEU A 6 -14.57 12.19 7.07
N GLU A 7 -14.26 12.63 5.87
CA GLU A 7 -14.47 14.01 5.42
C GLU A 7 -15.94 14.45 5.44
N ASN A 8 -16.88 13.50 5.38
CA ASN A 8 -18.32 13.78 5.46
C ASN A 8 -18.82 13.90 6.91
N GLN A 9 -17.93 13.70 7.91
CA GLN A 9 -18.31 13.78 9.32
C GLN A 9 -18.19 15.21 9.84
N LYS A 10 -19.23 15.63 10.56
CA LYS A 10 -19.26 16.93 11.26
C LYS A 10 -19.16 16.72 12.77
N GLY A 11 -18.76 17.76 13.49
CA GLY A 11 -18.73 17.74 14.96
C GLY A 11 -17.63 16.87 15.55
N LEU A 12 -16.46 16.84 14.93
CA LEU A 12 -15.30 16.09 15.42
C LEU A 12 -14.56 16.82 16.56
N ALA A 13 -14.80 18.12 16.73
CA ALA A 13 -14.17 18.89 17.80
C ALA A 13 -14.41 18.24 19.17
N GLY A 14 -13.34 17.96 19.90
CA GLY A 14 -13.36 17.27 21.20
C GLY A 14 -13.62 15.77 21.16
N LYS A 15 -13.96 15.18 20.01
CA LYS A 15 -14.18 13.74 19.88
C LYS A 15 -12.85 12.98 19.88
N LYS A 16 -12.83 11.86 20.58
CA LYS A 16 -11.69 10.95 20.63
C LYS A 16 -11.70 10.04 19.39
N VAL A 17 -10.75 10.26 18.49
CA VAL A 17 -10.61 9.52 17.23
C VAL A 17 -9.47 8.51 17.33
N LEU A 18 -9.75 7.22 17.20
CA LEU A 18 -8.75 6.19 16.98
C LEU A 18 -8.37 6.20 15.50
N LEU A 19 -7.18 6.69 15.17
CA LEU A 19 -6.68 6.78 13.80
C LEU A 19 -5.67 5.67 13.53
N ARG A 20 -6.04 4.70 12.69
CA ARG A 20 -5.16 3.59 12.28
C ARG A 20 -4.38 3.97 11.04
N LEU A 21 -3.09 4.18 11.20
CA LEU A 21 -2.12 4.51 10.14
C LEU A 21 -1.25 3.31 9.75
N ASP A 22 -0.74 3.28 8.53
CA ASP A 22 0.38 2.42 8.15
C ASP A 22 1.69 3.22 8.17
N LEU A 23 2.40 3.10 9.28
CA LEU A 23 3.71 3.72 9.52
C LEU A 23 4.82 2.67 9.60
N ASN A 24 4.61 1.51 8.95
CA ASN A 24 5.62 0.48 8.81
C ASN A 24 6.66 0.92 7.77
N VAL A 25 7.60 1.74 8.20
CA VAL A 25 8.68 2.32 7.41
C VAL A 25 10.02 1.68 7.74
N PRO A 26 11.01 1.68 6.83
CA PRO A 26 12.36 1.19 7.13
C PRO A 26 13.03 2.07 8.20
N ILE A 27 13.58 1.41 9.24
CA ILE A 27 14.34 2.04 10.31
C ILE A 27 15.75 1.46 10.32
N LYS A 28 16.73 2.33 10.40
CA LYS A 28 18.14 1.97 10.57
C LYS A 28 18.77 2.90 11.59
N ASP A 29 19.52 2.35 12.55
CA ASP A 29 20.20 3.12 13.60
C ASP A 29 19.25 4.10 14.32
N ASP A 30 18.05 3.62 14.69
CA ASP A 30 16.96 4.40 15.30
C ASP A 30 16.47 5.61 14.47
N GLN A 31 16.72 5.62 13.18
CA GLN A 31 16.27 6.67 12.26
C GLN A 31 15.42 6.09 11.13
N VAL A 32 14.38 6.84 10.76
CA VAL A 32 13.57 6.54 9.57
C VAL A 32 14.43 6.85 8.33
N VAL A 33 14.61 5.85 7.45
CA VAL A 33 15.41 6.00 6.22
C VAL A 33 14.56 6.25 4.98
N ASP A 34 13.26 5.98 5.04
CA ASP A 34 12.28 6.32 4.00
C ASP A 34 11.01 6.84 4.67
N ASP A 35 10.69 8.09 4.41
CA ASP A 35 9.55 8.81 5.00
C ASP A 35 8.32 8.87 4.09
N PHE A 36 8.32 8.18 2.95
CA PHE A 36 7.23 8.26 1.96
C PHE A 36 5.85 8.07 2.59
N ARG A 37 5.66 7.02 3.40
CA ARG A 37 4.39 6.74 4.08
C ARG A 37 4.04 7.82 5.12
N ILE A 38 5.05 8.35 5.82
CA ILE A 38 4.85 9.45 6.78
C ILE A 38 4.35 10.69 6.04
N ARG A 39 5.00 11.07 4.94
CA ARG A 39 4.56 12.22 4.12
C ARG A 39 3.13 12.08 3.62
N LYS A 40 2.72 10.87 3.22
CA LYS A 40 1.38 10.60 2.70
C LYS A 40 0.25 10.79 3.72
N ILE A 41 0.51 10.60 5.02
CA ILE A 41 -0.52 10.75 6.07
C ILE A 41 -0.56 12.15 6.71
N LEU A 42 0.40 13.03 6.39
CA LEU A 42 0.43 14.38 6.98
C LEU A 42 -0.86 15.18 6.70
N PRO A 43 -1.44 15.18 5.49
CA PRO A 43 -2.68 15.91 5.22
C PRO A 43 -3.85 15.45 6.11
N THR A 44 -3.95 14.15 6.41
CA THR A 44 -4.97 13.62 7.32
C THR A 44 -4.74 14.09 8.76
N LEU A 45 -3.49 14.13 9.22
CA LEU A 45 -3.17 14.66 10.54
C LEU A 45 -3.47 16.16 10.65
N GLU A 46 -3.08 16.95 9.64
CA GLU A 46 -3.37 18.37 9.57
C GLU A 46 -4.87 18.65 9.60
N TRP A 47 -5.65 17.86 8.86
CA TRP A 47 -7.10 17.98 8.83
C TRP A 47 -7.72 17.66 10.20
N LEU A 48 -7.31 16.56 10.86
CA LEU A 48 -7.80 16.19 12.19
C LEU A 48 -7.42 17.24 13.26
N HIS A 49 -6.22 17.79 13.18
CA HIS A 49 -5.78 18.91 14.04
C HIS A 49 -6.72 20.11 13.88
N ASN A 50 -6.95 20.53 12.64
CA ASN A 50 -7.76 21.72 12.33
C ASN A 50 -9.25 21.54 12.67
N THR A 51 -9.76 20.31 12.66
CA THR A 51 -11.14 20.01 13.07
C THR A 51 -11.31 19.95 14.59
N GLY A 52 -10.21 20.05 15.36
CA GLY A 52 -10.23 19.97 16.81
C GLY A 52 -10.48 18.56 17.36
N ALA A 53 -10.25 17.51 16.57
CA ALA A 53 -10.35 16.13 17.02
C ALA A 53 -9.24 15.80 18.02
N ARG A 54 -9.54 15.00 19.04
CA ARG A 54 -8.56 14.42 19.98
C ARG A 54 -8.10 13.08 19.42
N THR A 55 -6.92 13.01 18.83
CA THR A 55 -6.52 11.90 17.98
C THR A 55 -5.54 10.96 18.67
N ILE A 56 -5.90 9.67 18.72
CA ILE A 56 -5.06 8.57 19.20
C ILE A 56 -4.53 7.84 17.97
N ILE A 57 -3.23 7.97 17.71
CA ILE A 57 -2.57 7.35 16.57
C ILE A 57 -2.21 5.91 16.92
N LEU A 58 -2.71 4.98 16.11
CA LEU A 58 -2.45 3.54 16.18
C LEU A 58 -1.68 3.09 14.94
N SER A 59 -0.56 2.41 15.10
CA SER A 59 0.18 1.85 13.98
C SER A 59 0.89 0.55 14.33
N HIS A 60 1.64 0.02 13.39
CA HIS A 60 2.47 -1.16 13.57
C HIS A 60 3.82 -0.98 12.91
N LEU A 61 4.78 -1.73 13.40
CA LEU A 61 6.09 -1.95 12.80
C LEU A 61 6.34 -3.44 12.69
N GLU A 62 6.92 -3.89 11.59
CA GLU A 62 7.33 -5.28 11.35
C GLU A 62 8.62 -5.29 10.55
N GLY A 63 9.60 -6.11 10.97
CA GLY A 63 10.84 -6.26 10.23
C GLY A 63 12.09 -6.10 11.10
N LYS A 64 13.23 -5.91 10.47
CA LYS A 64 14.55 -5.88 11.13
C LYS A 64 14.87 -4.55 11.85
N GLY A 65 13.96 -3.59 11.83
CA GLY A 65 14.17 -2.24 12.41
C GLY A 65 13.80 -2.10 13.89
N GLY A 66 13.58 -3.22 14.62
CA GLY A 66 13.13 -3.19 16.01
C GLY A 66 11.61 -3.23 16.16
N ASP A 67 11.13 -3.26 17.42
CA ASP A 67 9.71 -3.42 17.73
C ASP A 67 9.02 -2.11 18.15
N SER A 68 9.76 -1.00 18.30
CA SER A 68 9.24 0.27 18.79
C SER A 68 9.00 1.28 17.66
N LEU A 69 7.87 1.97 17.73
CA LEU A 69 7.51 3.08 16.85
C LEU A 69 8.10 4.43 17.31
N ARG A 70 8.97 4.46 18.33
CA ARG A 70 9.62 5.71 18.79
C ARG A 70 10.33 6.50 17.68
N PRO A 71 11.10 5.88 16.77
CA PRO A 71 11.74 6.62 15.67
C PRO A 71 10.71 7.32 14.76
N VAL A 72 9.58 6.65 14.48
CA VAL A 72 8.49 7.24 13.69
C VAL A 72 7.80 8.39 14.44
N TRP A 73 7.55 8.21 15.74
CA TRP A 73 7.02 9.27 16.57
C TRP A 73 7.97 10.48 16.61
N GLN A 74 9.29 10.28 16.68
CA GLN A 74 10.28 11.35 16.63
C GLN A 74 10.20 12.16 15.32
N GLU A 75 9.92 11.52 14.19
CA GLU A 75 9.70 12.21 12.92
C GLU A 75 8.41 13.06 12.95
N LEU A 76 7.31 12.48 13.40
CA LEU A 76 6.01 13.19 13.45
C LEU A 76 6.01 14.34 14.44
N ARG A 77 6.69 14.22 15.59
CA ARG A 77 6.78 15.30 16.59
C ARG A 77 7.55 16.52 16.12
N LYS A 78 8.28 16.45 15.01
CA LYS A 78 8.90 17.64 14.39
C LYS A 78 7.84 18.59 13.81
N LYS A 79 6.62 18.09 13.54
CA LYS A 79 5.53 18.87 12.91
C LYS A 79 4.34 19.10 13.83
N PHE A 80 4.07 18.19 14.75
CA PHE A 80 2.91 18.22 15.63
C PHE A 80 3.32 18.02 17.09
N LEU A 81 2.58 18.60 18.01
CA LEU A 81 2.70 18.28 19.43
C LEU A 81 2.04 16.92 19.69
N ILE A 82 2.86 15.88 19.84
CA ILE A 82 2.39 14.49 19.99
C ILE A 82 3.03 13.88 21.24
N SER A 83 2.22 13.42 22.22
CA SER A 83 2.69 12.60 23.32
C SER A 83 2.89 11.15 22.85
N PHE A 84 3.81 10.40 23.51
CA PHE A 84 4.03 8.98 23.25
C PHE A 84 3.51 8.15 24.42
N SER A 85 2.86 7.04 24.14
CA SER A 85 2.31 6.10 25.10
C SER A 85 2.89 4.71 24.87
N ALA A 86 3.82 4.28 25.74
CA ALA A 86 4.49 2.99 25.58
C ALA A 86 3.61 1.79 26.00
N ASN A 87 2.55 2.06 26.78
CA ASN A 87 1.64 1.03 27.28
C ASN A 87 0.24 1.63 27.53
N PHE A 88 -0.73 0.79 27.86
CA PHE A 88 -2.12 1.22 28.07
C PHE A 88 -2.30 2.16 29.28
N SER A 89 -1.47 2.08 30.31
CA SER A 89 -1.54 2.99 31.46
C SER A 89 -1.14 4.41 31.07
N GLU A 90 -0.04 4.55 30.31
CA GLU A 90 0.39 5.83 29.75
C GLU A 90 -0.62 6.36 28.72
N LEU A 91 -1.21 5.46 27.90
CA LEU A 91 -2.25 5.83 26.96
C LEU A 91 -3.46 6.43 27.68
N ALA A 92 -3.93 5.78 28.76
CA ALA A 92 -5.06 6.29 29.56
C ALA A 92 -4.78 7.69 30.12
N LYS A 93 -3.58 7.92 30.65
CA LYS A 93 -3.15 9.22 31.15
C LYS A 93 -3.14 10.25 30.01
N ASN A 94 -2.40 9.97 28.91
CA ASN A 94 -2.25 10.91 27.81
C ASN A 94 -3.59 11.25 27.14
N VAL A 95 -4.51 10.27 27.01
CA VAL A 95 -5.86 10.51 26.47
C VAL A 95 -6.70 11.38 27.39
N SER A 96 -6.56 11.27 28.72
CA SER A 96 -7.27 12.13 29.68
C SER A 96 -6.82 13.59 29.64
N GLU A 97 -5.55 13.82 29.30
CA GLU A 97 -4.91 15.14 29.20
C GLU A 97 -4.95 15.72 27.77
N LEU A 98 -5.48 14.96 26.78
CA LEU A 98 -5.44 15.32 25.38
C LEU A 98 -6.37 16.51 25.09
N GLU A 99 -5.81 17.58 24.58
CA GLU A 99 -6.56 18.79 24.19
C GLU A 99 -7.19 18.64 22.79
N ASN A 100 -8.11 19.54 22.47
CA ASN A 100 -8.72 19.60 21.15
C ASN A 100 -7.66 19.89 20.07
N GLY A 101 -7.64 19.07 19.00
CA GLY A 101 -6.63 19.13 17.96
C GLY A 101 -5.31 18.43 18.34
N GLY A 102 -5.18 17.92 19.58
CA GLY A 102 -3.97 17.24 20.04
C GLY A 102 -3.88 15.77 19.59
N PHE A 103 -2.66 15.22 19.75
CA PHE A 103 -2.33 13.86 19.37
C PHE A 103 -1.64 13.11 20.52
N THR A 104 -1.97 11.82 20.63
CA THR A 104 -1.14 10.84 21.34
C THR A 104 -0.82 9.65 20.43
N PHE A 105 0.41 9.18 20.47
CA PHE A 105 0.89 8.07 19.65
C PHE A 105 1.06 6.83 20.52
N PHE A 106 0.35 5.76 20.22
CA PHE A 106 0.47 4.49 20.94
C PHE A 106 1.57 3.63 20.34
N GLU A 107 2.29 2.91 21.19
CA GLU A 107 3.36 1.97 20.78
C GLU A 107 2.84 0.92 19.80
N ASN A 108 3.76 0.27 19.11
CA ASN A 108 3.52 -0.77 18.11
C ASN A 108 2.48 -1.80 18.57
N LEU A 109 1.33 -1.81 17.88
CA LEU A 109 0.24 -2.74 18.19
C LEU A 109 0.64 -4.21 18.12
N ARG A 110 1.65 -4.56 17.32
CA ARG A 110 2.11 -5.93 17.11
C ARG A 110 2.99 -6.48 18.24
N VAL A 111 3.33 -5.68 19.21
CA VAL A 111 3.92 -6.15 20.48
C VAL A 111 2.91 -6.99 21.26
N ASP A 112 1.61 -6.69 21.13
CA ASP A 112 0.54 -7.53 21.68
C ASP A 112 0.12 -8.59 20.65
N ALA A 113 0.15 -9.87 21.07
CA ALA A 113 -0.26 -10.98 20.20
C ALA A 113 -1.74 -10.91 19.78
N GLY A 114 -2.57 -10.24 20.57
CA GLY A 114 -3.99 -10.03 20.31
C GLY A 114 -4.26 -9.23 19.02
N GLU A 115 -3.34 -8.36 18.61
CA GLU A 115 -3.48 -7.63 17.34
C GLU A 115 -3.54 -8.60 16.15
N LYS A 116 -2.53 -9.47 16.00
CA LYS A 116 -2.46 -10.43 14.89
C LYS A 116 -3.50 -11.53 15.00
N ALA A 117 -3.87 -11.92 16.21
CA ALA A 117 -4.87 -12.95 16.49
C ALA A 117 -6.32 -12.46 16.27
N ASN A 118 -6.52 -11.17 16.01
CA ASN A 118 -7.85 -10.54 15.97
C ASN A 118 -8.63 -10.79 17.26
N ASP A 119 -7.94 -10.65 18.42
CA ASP A 119 -8.52 -10.91 19.72
C ASP A 119 -9.57 -9.86 20.08
N GLU A 120 -10.74 -10.33 20.52
CA GLU A 120 -11.88 -9.46 20.82
C GLU A 120 -11.63 -8.59 22.06
N ASN A 121 -10.93 -9.11 23.08
CA ASN A 121 -10.65 -8.36 24.30
C ASN A 121 -9.62 -7.25 24.01
N PHE A 122 -8.62 -7.54 23.17
CA PHE A 122 -7.67 -6.54 22.73
C PHE A 122 -8.39 -5.42 21.92
N ALA A 123 -9.28 -5.80 20.99
CA ALA A 123 -10.09 -4.82 20.24
C ALA A 123 -10.97 -3.98 21.16
N LYS A 124 -11.67 -4.59 22.17
CA LYS A 124 -12.46 -3.88 23.18
C LYS A 124 -11.62 -2.93 24.02
N LYS A 125 -10.43 -3.36 24.41
CA LYS A 125 -9.49 -2.53 25.16
C LYS A 125 -9.03 -1.30 24.35
N LEU A 126 -8.70 -1.46 23.07
CA LEU A 126 -8.40 -0.33 22.20
C LEU A 126 -9.62 0.58 22.02
N ALA A 127 -10.80 0.00 21.74
CA ALA A 127 -12.04 0.75 21.52
C ALA A 127 -12.43 1.63 22.71
N SER A 128 -12.09 1.24 23.96
CA SER A 128 -12.39 2.03 25.16
C SER A 128 -11.71 3.40 25.21
N PHE A 129 -10.70 3.64 24.39
CA PHE A 129 -10.00 4.93 24.32
C PHE A 129 -10.58 5.90 23.29
N GLY A 130 -11.49 5.45 22.40
CA GLY A 130 -12.05 6.27 21.34
C GLY A 130 -13.56 6.27 21.27
N GLU A 131 -14.10 7.24 20.54
CA GLU A 131 -15.53 7.35 20.22
C GLU A 131 -15.78 7.05 18.73
N ILE A 132 -14.73 7.20 17.90
CA ILE A 132 -14.74 7.03 16.45
C ILE A 132 -13.49 6.29 16.06
N PHE A 133 -13.62 5.42 15.06
CA PHE A 133 -12.49 4.77 14.42
C PHE A 133 -12.30 5.26 12.98
N VAL A 134 -11.08 5.55 12.60
CA VAL A 134 -10.69 5.90 11.23
C VAL A 134 -9.64 4.94 10.73
N ASN A 135 -9.94 4.22 9.64
CA ASN A 135 -8.98 3.40 8.95
C ASN A 135 -8.30 4.21 7.83
N GLU A 136 -7.03 4.51 8.02
CA GLU A 136 -6.16 5.16 7.04
C GLU A 136 -5.03 4.20 6.58
N ALA A 137 -5.08 2.95 7.01
CA ALA A 137 -4.05 1.94 6.80
C ALA A 137 -4.44 0.94 5.69
N PHE A 138 -4.57 1.42 4.45
CA PHE A 138 -4.91 0.56 3.31
C PHE A 138 -3.93 -0.60 3.17
N ALA A 139 -2.62 -0.35 3.30
CA ALA A 139 -1.56 -1.34 3.09
C ALA A 139 -1.63 -2.58 4.01
N VAL A 140 -2.31 -2.48 5.16
CA VAL A 140 -2.51 -3.61 6.09
C VAL A 140 -3.95 -4.14 6.09
N SER A 141 -4.86 -3.51 5.35
CA SER A 141 -6.29 -3.82 5.35
C SER A 141 -6.66 -5.14 4.66
N HIS A 142 -5.69 -5.82 4.04
CA HIS A 142 -5.83 -7.19 3.55
C HIS A 142 -5.72 -8.24 4.68
N ARG A 143 -5.34 -7.83 5.90
CA ARG A 143 -5.18 -8.71 7.08
C ARG A 143 -6.32 -8.48 8.07
N ALA A 144 -6.94 -9.57 8.55
CA ALA A 144 -8.00 -9.51 9.53
C ALA A 144 -7.45 -9.34 10.97
N HIS A 145 -6.73 -8.25 11.23
CA HIS A 145 -6.19 -7.92 12.55
C HIS A 145 -7.21 -7.17 13.42
N ALA A 146 -7.03 -7.20 14.74
CA ALA A 146 -7.94 -6.59 15.71
C ALA A 146 -8.18 -5.10 15.45
N SER A 147 -7.12 -4.34 15.14
CA SER A 147 -7.22 -2.92 14.80
C SER A 147 -7.84 -2.63 13.42
N ILE A 148 -7.97 -3.63 12.55
CA ILE A 148 -8.50 -3.47 11.19
C ILE A 148 -9.96 -3.91 11.08
N VAL A 149 -10.29 -5.07 11.63
CA VAL A 149 -11.65 -5.65 11.51
C VAL A 149 -12.38 -5.74 12.84
N GLY A 150 -11.67 -5.68 13.98
CA GLY A 150 -12.27 -5.69 15.32
C GLY A 150 -12.84 -4.34 15.73
N LEU A 151 -12.07 -3.26 15.60
CA LEU A 151 -12.50 -1.90 15.95
C LEU A 151 -13.77 -1.44 15.19
N PRO A 152 -13.92 -1.71 13.87
CA PRO A 152 -15.16 -1.36 13.17
C PRO A 152 -16.42 -2.04 13.70
N LYS A 153 -16.31 -3.16 14.41
CA LYS A 153 -17.48 -3.82 15.05
C LYS A 153 -17.94 -3.12 16.32
N LEU A 154 -17.08 -2.29 16.91
CA LEU A 154 -17.26 -1.70 18.23
C LEU A 154 -17.52 -0.19 18.20
N LEU A 155 -17.05 0.52 17.16
CA LEU A 155 -17.12 1.96 17.05
C LEU A 155 -17.67 2.40 15.68
N PRO A 156 -18.34 3.56 15.61
CA PRO A 156 -18.60 4.25 14.33
C PRO A 156 -17.28 4.40 13.56
N SER A 157 -17.24 3.94 12.32
CA SER A 157 -15.97 3.74 11.60
C SER A 157 -16.01 4.32 10.20
N PHE A 158 -14.90 4.96 9.81
CA PHE A 158 -14.78 5.69 8.56
C PHE A 158 -13.46 5.38 7.86
N ALA A 159 -13.48 5.49 6.54
CA ALA A 159 -12.28 5.53 5.73
C ALA A 159 -11.65 6.93 5.83
N GLY A 160 -10.36 7.00 6.09
CA GLY A 160 -9.61 8.24 5.97
C GLY A 160 -9.38 8.64 4.51
N PRO A 161 -8.94 9.88 4.23
CA PRO A 161 -8.76 10.39 2.87
C PRO A 161 -7.81 9.55 2.01
N LEU A 162 -6.62 9.19 2.53
CA LEU A 162 -5.66 8.36 1.82
C LEU A 162 -6.22 6.96 1.53
N PHE A 163 -6.89 6.34 2.50
CA PHE A 163 -7.55 5.06 2.31
C PHE A 163 -8.61 5.11 1.20
N ALA A 164 -9.43 6.15 1.20
CA ALA A 164 -10.45 6.37 0.18
C ALA A 164 -9.85 6.60 -1.20
N GLU A 165 -8.76 7.36 -1.30
CA GLU A 165 -8.04 7.58 -2.54
C GLU A 165 -7.44 6.28 -3.09
N GLU A 166 -6.79 5.44 -2.24
CA GLU A 166 -6.30 4.11 -2.62
C GLU A 166 -7.41 3.28 -3.27
N VAL A 167 -8.55 3.16 -2.59
CA VAL A 167 -9.70 2.40 -3.11
C VAL A 167 -10.22 2.98 -4.42
N ALA A 168 -10.33 4.30 -4.54
CA ALA A 168 -10.82 4.96 -5.75
C ALA A 168 -9.88 4.74 -6.94
N ARG A 169 -8.56 4.99 -6.76
CA ARG A 169 -7.55 4.84 -7.82
C ARG A 169 -7.42 3.40 -8.29
N LEU A 170 -7.38 2.45 -7.36
CA LEU A 170 -7.29 1.03 -7.69
C LEU A 170 -8.60 0.49 -8.30
N SER A 171 -9.77 1.00 -7.90
CA SER A 171 -11.04 0.70 -8.57
C SER A 171 -11.05 1.23 -10.01
N GLY A 172 -10.46 2.40 -10.26
CA GLY A 172 -10.26 2.95 -11.60
C GLY A 172 -9.40 2.03 -12.48
N ALA A 173 -8.34 1.44 -11.92
CA ALA A 173 -7.48 0.51 -12.62
C ALA A 173 -8.19 -0.80 -13.06
N LEU A 174 -9.35 -1.12 -12.51
CA LEU A 174 -10.19 -2.25 -12.96
C LEU A 174 -11.07 -1.88 -14.17
N LYS A 175 -11.16 -0.59 -14.51
CA LYS A 175 -11.88 -0.05 -15.68
C LYS A 175 -11.06 1.07 -16.34
N PRO A 176 -9.85 0.76 -16.83
CA PRO A 176 -8.92 1.78 -17.28
C PRO A 176 -9.37 2.46 -18.59
N ALA A 177 -8.89 3.69 -18.83
CA ALA A 177 -8.89 4.30 -20.15
C ALA A 177 -8.06 3.47 -21.12
N ARG A 178 -8.49 3.36 -22.39
CA ARG A 178 -7.85 2.47 -23.38
C ARG A 178 -7.14 3.28 -24.48
N PRO A 179 -6.03 2.76 -25.01
CA PRO A 179 -5.35 1.48 -24.69
C PRO A 179 -4.73 1.51 -23.28
N ALA A 180 -4.85 0.39 -22.55
CA ALA A 180 -4.32 0.26 -21.20
C ALA A 180 -3.13 -0.71 -21.15
N LEU A 181 -2.07 -0.33 -20.44
CA LEU A 181 -0.86 -1.12 -20.24
C LEU A 181 -0.75 -1.60 -18.80
N PHE A 182 -0.65 -2.90 -18.61
CA PHE A 182 -0.33 -3.51 -17.32
C PHE A 182 1.13 -3.98 -17.31
N ILE A 183 1.93 -3.51 -16.35
CA ILE A 183 3.33 -3.92 -16.16
C ILE A 183 3.43 -4.65 -14.83
N LEU A 184 3.86 -5.91 -14.88
CA LEU A 184 4.00 -6.77 -13.71
C LEU A 184 5.42 -7.31 -13.63
N GLY A 185 6.18 -6.89 -12.61
CA GLY A 185 7.54 -7.35 -12.33
C GLY A 185 7.68 -8.05 -10.99
N GLY A 186 8.94 -8.26 -10.53
CA GLY A 186 9.29 -8.85 -9.24
C GLY A 186 9.30 -10.37 -9.23
N ALA A 187 9.36 -10.99 -8.04
CA ALA A 187 9.76 -12.39 -7.87
C ALA A 187 8.69 -13.33 -7.29
N LYS A 188 7.58 -12.81 -6.74
CA LYS A 188 6.58 -13.65 -6.05
C LYS A 188 5.51 -14.14 -7.05
N PHE A 189 5.83 -15.20 -7.78
CA PHE A 189 4.98 -15.71 -8.86
C PHE A 189 3.60 -16.17 -8.34
N GLU A 190 3.56 -16.97 -7.29
CA GLU A 190 2.32 -17.58 -6.77
C GLU A 190 1.26 -16.51 -6.40
N THR A 191 1.69 -15.39 -5.85
CA THR A 191 0.79 -14.30 -5.46
C THR A 191 0.36 -13.42 -6.64
N LYS A 192 1.13 -13.41 -7.74
CA LYS A 192 0.92 -12.54 -8.89
C LYS A 192 0.21 -13.24 -10.07
N LEU A 193 0.27 -14.56 -10.13
CA LEU A 193 -0.36 -15.33 -11.21
C LEU A 193 -1.89 -15.11 -11.31
N PRO A 194 -2.67 -15.12 -10.21
CA PRO A 194 -4.11 -14.82 -10.29
C PRO A 194 -4.39 -13.43 -10.88
N LEU A 195 -3.56 -12.45 -10.50
CA LEU A 195 -3.66 -11.10 -11.01
C LEU A 195 -3.34 -11.04 -12.51
N LEU A 196 -2.26 -11.70 -12.95
CA LEU A 196 -1.90 -11.77 -14.35
C LEU A 196 -3.02 -12.41 -15.18
N LYS A 197 -3.62 -13.51 -14.70
CA LYS A 197 -4.78 -14.17 -15.36
C LYS A 197 -5.96 -13.21 -15.56
N LYS A 198 -6.27 -12.40 -14.56
CA LYS A 198 -7.33 -11.40 -14.61
C LYS A 198 -6.99 -10.28 -15.61
N PHE A 199 -5.79 -9.72 -15.52
CA PHE A 199 -5.41 -8.51 -16.25
C PHE A 199 -5.04 -8.76 -17.71
N ILE A 200 -4.59 -9.97 -18.08
CA ILE A 200 -4.36 -10.31 -19.48
C ILE A 200 -5.65 -10.33 -20.31
N GLY A 201 -6.81 -10.48 -19.66
CA GLY A 201 -8.13 -10.35 -20.29
C GLY A 201 -8.72 -8.94 -20.21
N LEU A 202 -8.17 -8.09 -19.33
CA LEU A 202 -8.71 -6.77 -19.05
C LEU A 202 -7.93 -5.65 -19.75
N TYR A 203 -6.63 -5.81 -19.98
CA TYR A 203 -5.73 -4.80 -20.54
C TYR A 203 -5.39 -5.09 -21.99
N ASP A 204 -5.16 -4.02 -22.77
CA ASP A 204 -4.81 -4.12 -24.21
C ASP A 204 -3.35 -4.56 -24.40
N LEU A 205 -2.47 -4.14 -23.49
CA LEU A 205 -1.04 -4.42 -23.46
C LEU A 205 -0.65 -4.93 -22.07
N VAL A 206 0.05 -6.05 -22.01
CA VAL A 206 0.53 -6.64 -20.76
C VAL A 206 2.01 -6.94 -20.88
N PHE A 207 2.83 -6.39 -20.01
CA PHE A 207 4.25 -6.70 -19.93
C PHE A 207 4.56 -7.43 -18.63
N VAL A 208 5.24 -8.57 -18.74
CA VAL A 208 5.74 -9.34 -17.60
C VAL A 208 7.26 -9.24 -17.56
N GLY A 209 7.81 -8.75 -16.46
CA GLY A 209 9.23 -8.56 -16.23
C GLY A 209 9.71 -9.14 -14.90
N GLY A 210 10.96 -8.83 -14.52
CA GLY A 210 11.59 -9.37 -13.32
C GLY A 210 11.69 -10.88 -13.34
N ALA A 211 11.81 -11.50 -12.16
CA ALA A 211 11.89 -12.95 -12.07
C ALA A 211 10.63 -13.69 -12.57
N LEU A 212 9.47 -13.00 -12.59
CA LEU A 212 8.26 -13.55 -13.21
C LEU A 212 8.44 -13.92 -14.68
N ALA A 213 9.22 -13.16 -15.43
CA ALA A 213 9.47 -13.40 -16.84
C ALA A 213 10.29 -14.68 -17.07
N ASN A 214 11.10 -15.10 -16.10
CA ASN A 214 11.98 -16.27 -16.26
C ASN A 214 11.20 -17.56 -16.49
N ASP A 215 10.04 -17.74 -15.84
CA ASP A 215 9.19 -18.92 -16.08
C ASP A 215 8.63 -18.95 -17.51
N PHE A 216 8.27 -17.80 -18.05
CA PHE A 216 7.81 -17.69 -19.45
C PHE A 216 8.95 -17.92 -20.44
N LEU A 217 10.12 -17.32 -20.19
CA LEU A 217 11.30 -17.50 -21.05
C LEU A 217 11.72 -18.97 -21.08
N LYS A 218 11.77 -19.61 -19.90
CA LYS A 218 12.08 -21.05 -19.79
C LYS A 218 11.05 -21.91 -20.53
N ALA A 219 9.75 -21.61 -20.40
CA ALA A 219 8.70 -22.32 -21.12
C ALA A 219 8.77 -22.16 -22.64
N GLN A 220 9.37 -21.04 -23.13
CA GLN A 220 9.66 -20.81 -24.56
C GLN A 220 10.98 -21.42 -25.02
N GLY A 221 11.71 -22.16 -24.14
CA GLY A 221 12.96 -22.83 -24.47
C GLY A 221 14.22 -21.97 -24.34
N PHE A 222 14.14 -20.78 -23.76
CA PHE A 222 15.32 -19.97 -23.47
C PHE A 222 16.08 -20.52 -22.27
N ASP A 223 17.41 -20.49 -22.33
CA ASP A 223 18.26 -20.79 -21.17
C ASP A 223 18.22 -19.63 -20.17
N VAL A 224 17.61 -19.86 -19.01
CA VAL A 224 17.54 -18.90 -17.91
C VAL A 224 18.64 -19.12 -16.86
N GLY A 225 19.52 -20.09 -17.07
CA GLY A 225 20.64 -20.42 -16.18
C GLY A 225 20.22 -20.65 -14.73
N ASN A 226 20.89 -19.93 -13.81
CA ASN A 226 20.64 -20.00 -12.37
C ASN A 226 19.58 -18.98 -11.89
N SER A 227 18.77 -18.42 -12.79
CA SER A 227 17.75 -17.44 -12.47
C SER A 227 16.66 -18.01 -11.60
N LEU A 228 16.04 -17.17 -10.77
CA LEU A 228 14.90 -17.56 -9.97
C LEU A 228 13.72 -17.92 -10.87
N VAL A 229 13.21 -19.13 -10.69
CA VAL A 229 11.98 -19.64 -11.32
C VAL A 229 11.07 -20.24 -10.25
N SER A 230 9.81 -20.43 -10.56
CA SER A 230 8.86 -21.10 -9.66
C SER A 230 9.30 -22.54 -9.35
N LYS A 231 9.08 -22.97 -8.11
CA LYS A 231 9.44 -24.32 -7.64
C LYS A 231 8.57 -25.41 -8.29
N THR A 232 7.32 -25.07 -8.59
CA THR A 232 6.35 -25.98 -9.24
C THR A 232 6.21 -25.57 -10.71
N PRO A 233 6.24 -26.51 -11.66
CA PRO A 233 5.96 -26.22 -13.05
C PRO A 233 4.59 -25.53 -13.20
N LEU A 234 4.56 -24.46 -13.98
CA LEU A 234 3.36 -23.67 -14.20
C LEU A 234 2.81 -23.95 -15.59
N ASP A 235 1.51 -24.16 -15.69
CA ASP A 235 0.84 -24.12 -17.00
C ASP A 235 0.63 -22.66 -17.41
N LEU A 236 1.53 -22.18 -18.25
CA LEU A 236 1.53 -20.82 -18.80
C LEU A 236 0.86 -20.74 -20.18
N SER A 237 0.45 -21.88 -20.76
CA SER A 237 -0.07 -21.94 -22.12
C SER A 237 -1.31 -21.05 -22.31
N SER A 238 -2.20 -21.02 -21.32
CA SER A 238 -3.40 -20.18 -21.33
C SER A 238 -3.13 -18.67 -21.21
N LEU A 239 -1.91 -18.30 -20.81
CA LEU A 239 -1.48 -16.90 -20.59
C LEU A 239 -0.68 -16.33 -21.78
N VAL A 240 -0.16 -17.17 -22.65
CA VAL A 240 0.56 -16.72 -23.86
C VAL A 240 -0.48 -16.23 -24.88
N LYS A 241 -0.79 -14.94 -24.83
CA LYS A 241 -1.72 -14.26 -25.73
C LYS A 241 -0.99 -13.19 -26.54
N ALA A 242 -1.60 -12.73 -27.62
CA ALA A 242 -1.02 -11.73 -28.52
C ALA A 242 -0.69 -10.37 -27.83
N ASN A 243 -1.39 -10.06 -26.73
CA ASN A 243 -1.15 -8.84 -25.95
C ASN A 243 -0.12 -8.99 -24.82
N LEU A 244 0.45 -10.22 -24.62
CA LEU A 244 1.50 -10.47 -23.65
C LEU A 244 2.88 -10.19 -24.24
N HIS A 245 3.63 -9.30 -23.60
CA HIS A 245 4.99 -8.96 -23.95
C HIS A 245 5.95 -9.42 -22.84
N LEU A 246 7.10 -9.96 -23.25
CA LEU A 246 8.17 -10.41 -22.38
C LEU A 246 9.47 -9.62 -22.68
N PRO A 247 10.49 -9.67 -21.80
CA PRO A 247 11.79 -9.11 -22.10
C PRO A 247 12.37 -9.66 -23.41
N THR A 248 12.83 -8.74 -24.27
CA THR A 248 13.49 -9.09 -25.55
C THR A 248 14.98 -9.29 -25.38
N ASP A 249 15.54 -8.74 -24.32
CA ASP A 249 16.90 -8.97 -23.85
C ASP A 249 16.97 -8.77 -22.33
N THR A 250 18.02 -9.27 -21.71
CA THR A 250 18.22 -9.24 -20.26
C THR A 250 19.67 -8.94 -19.93
N ILE A 251 19.90 -8.35 -18.76
CA ILE A 251 21.24 -8.27 -18.16
C ILE A 251 21.43 -9.54 -17.34
N THR A 252 22.58 -10.21 -17.59
CA THR A 252 22.90 -11.47 -16.94
C THR A 252 24.21 -11.35 -16.17
N GLU A 253 24.21 -11.81 -14.92
CA GLU A 253 25.42 -11.94 -14.11
C GLU A 253 25.52 -13.36 -13.54
N ARG A 254 26.71 -13.98 -13.60
CA ARG A 254 26.94 -15.35 -13.08
C ARG A 254 25.91 -16.38 -13.54
N LYS A 255 25.53 -16.32 -14.81
CA LYS A 255 24.47 -17.17 -15.43
C LYS A 255 23.08 -16.95 -14.80
N ARG A 256 22.80 -15.79 -14.27
CA ARG A 256 21.50 -15.42 -13.69
C ARG A 256 21.02 -14.13 -14.33
N ILE A 257 19.78 -14.09 -14.76
CA ILE A 257 19.11 -12.88 -15.24
C ILE A 257 18.88 -12.00 -14.02
N VAL A 258 19.43 -10.77 -14.05
CA VAL A 258 19.42 -9.85 -12.92
C VAL A 258 18.67 -8.55 -13.19
N ASP A 259 18.50 -8.15 -14.47
CA ASP A 259 17.73 -6.96 -14.84
C ASP A 259 17.26 -7.03 -16.31
N ALA A 260 16.38 -6.08 -16.68
CA ALA A 260 15.95 -5.86 -18.06
C ALA A 260 17.07 -5.24 -18.90
N GLY A 261 17.23 -5.70 -20.13
CA GLY A 261 18.21 -5.16 -21.05
C GLY A 261 17.71 -3.92 -21.84
N PRO A 262 18.60 -3.26 -22.61
CA PRO A 262 18.27 -2.03 -23.32
C PRO A 262 17.19 -2.20 -24.40
N LYS A 263 17.14 -3.34 -25.09
CA LYS A 263 16.07 -3.63 -26.08
C LYS A 263 14.71 -3.81 -25.40
N THR A 264 14.71 -4.38 -24.22
CA THR A 264 13.50 -4.48 -23.37
C THR A 264 13.00 -3.11 -22.94
N LEU A 265 13.90 -2.19 -22.57
CA LEU A 265 13.53 -0.80 -22.26
C LEU A 265 12.99 -0.05 -23.48
N GLU A 266 13.53 -0.31 -24.66
CA GLU A 266 13.02 0.26 -25.91
C GLU A 266 11.61 -0.29 -26.25
N LEU A 267 11.37 -1.60 -26.04
CA LEU A 267 10.03 -2.17 -26.13
C LEU A 267 9.06 -1.49 -25.16
N LEU A 268 9.45 -1.36 -23.89
CA LEU A 268 8.63 -0.70 -22.88
C LEU A 268 8.33 0.76 -23.25
N ARG A 269 9.28 1.49 -23.81
CA ARG A 269 9.05 2.86 -24.31
C ARG A 269 7.95 2.89 -25.37
N LYS A 270 7.95 1.93 -26.30
CA LYS A 270 6.92 1.81 -27.34
C LYS A 270 5.55 1.47 -26.77
N LEU A 271 5.50 0.56 -25.77
CA LEU A 271 4.25 0.18 -25.11
C LEU A 271 3.67 1.37 -24.31
N VAL A 272 4.51 2.09 -23.56
CA VAL A 272 4.13 3.30 -22.83
C VAL A 272 3.56 4.38 -23.78
N ALA A 273 4.20 4.58 -24.92
CA ALA A 273 3.75 5.58 -25.91
C ALA A 273 2.37 5.26 -26.54
N GLN A 274 1.93 4.00 -26.52
CA GLN A 274 0.62 3.57 -27.02
C GLN A 274 -0.48 3.68 -25.94
N ALA A 275 -0.11 3.72 -24.64
CA ALA A 275 -1.07 3.63 -23.55
C ALA A 275 -1.71 4.98 -23.22
N GLN A 276 -2.98 4.94 -22.78
CA GLN A 276 -3.66 6.06 -22.12
C GLN A 276 -3.71 5.86 -20.60
N PHE A 277 -3.56 4.62 -20.14
CA PHE A 277 -3.51 4.28 -18.73
C PHE A 277 -2.43 3.21 -18.48
N ILE A 278 -1.68 3.36 -17.39
CA ILE A 278 -0.65 2.41 -16.97
C ILE A 278 -0.92 1.97 -15.54
N LEU A 279 -0.92 0.64 -15.32
CA LEU A 279 -0.84 0.03 -14.00
C LEU A 279 0.49 -0.70 -13.89
N TRP A 280 1.34 -0.30 -12.94
CA TRP A 280 2.65 -0.91 -12.76
C TRP A 280 2.85 -1.41 -11.33
N ASN A 281 3.26 -2.68 -11.19
CA ASN A 281 3.61 -3.28 -9.91
C ASN A 281 4.82 -4.21 -10.03
N GLY A 282 5.86 -3.94 -9.27
CA GLY A 282 7.06 -4.77 -9.13
C GLY A 282 8.23 -4.32 -10.02
N PRO A 283 9.47 -4.48 -9.52
CA PRO A 283 10.70 -4.09 -10.20
C PRO A 283 10.99 -4.99 -11.40
N LEU A 284 11.81 -4.48 -12.34
CA LEU A 284 12.26 -5.23 -13.52
C LEU A 284 13.51 -6.06 -13.24
N GLY A 285 14.29 -5.68 -12.23
CA GLY A 285 15.53 -6.34 -11.82
C GLY A 285 15.51 -6.77 -10.36
N GLU A 286 16.64 -7.33 -9.90
CA GLU A 286 16.87 -7.70 -8.51
C GLU A 286 17.24 -6.44 -7.68
N TYR A 287 16.24 -5.62 -7.42
CA TYR A 287 16.36 -4.29 -6.81
C TYR A 287 17.13 -4.30 -5.48
N GLU A 288 16.82 -5.26 -4.61
CA GLU A 288 17.41 -5.35 -3.25
C GLU A 288 18.92 -5.57 -3.25
N VAL A 289 19.49 -6.08 -4.34
CA VAL A 289 20.92 -6.34 -4.50
C VAL A 289 21.61 -5.41 -5.49
N GLY A 290 20.93 -4.31 -5.86
CA GLY A 290 21.49 -3.21 -6.64
C GLY A 290 21.31 -3.30 -8.16
N PHE A 291 20.56 -4.28 -8.67
CA PHE A 291 20.19 -4.34 -10.08
C PHE A 291 18.86 -3.58 -10.28
N ASP A 292 18.94 -2.26 -10.26
CA ASP A 292 17.79 -1.37 -10.23
C ASP A 292 17.68 -0.47 -11.48
N ALA A 293 18.65 -0.55 -12.38
CA ALA A 293 18.73 0.31 -13.55
C ALA A 293 17.51 0.18 -14.47
N GLY A 294 17.06 -1.03 -14.74
CA GLY A 294 15.85 -1.29 -15.55
C GLY A 294 14.61 -0.65 -14.93
N THR A 295 14.42 -0.82 -13.62
CA THR A 295 13.30 -0.24 -12.86
C THR A 295 13.34 1.30 -12.87
N LYS A 296 14.51 1.90 -12.61
CA LYS A 296 14.70 3.36 -12.64
C LYS A 296 14.47 3.95 -14.02
N ASN A 297 14.98 3.29 -15.07
CA ASN A 297 14.74 3.73 -16.45
C ASN A 297 13.27 3.66 -16.84
N LEU A 298 12.55 2.59 -16.45
CA LEU A 298 11.11 2.51 -16.68
C LEU A 298 10.36 3.62 -15.94
N ALA A 299 10.72 3.91 -14.69
CA ALA A 299 10.14 5.03 -13.94
C ALA A 299 10.33 6.36 -14.68
N ALA A 300 11.52 6.62 -15.21
CA ALA A 300 11.79 7.83 -15.99
C ALA A 300 11.01 7.87 -17.32
N ILE A 301 10.87 6.73 -18.01
CA ILE A 301 10.07 6.62 -19.25
C ILE A 301 8.60 6.98 -18.97
N ILE A 302 8.00 6.40 -17.93
CA ILE A 302 6.61 6.68 -17.57
C ILE A 302 6.45 8.13 -17.10
N ALA A 303 7.35 8.64 -16.26
CA ALA A 303 7.30 10.02 -15.77
C ALA A 303 7.37 11.07 -16.89
N GLN A 304 8.00 10.75 -18.02
CA GLN A 304 8.10 11.62 -19.20
C GLN A 304 6.89 11.52 -20.13
N SER A 305 6.12 10.44 -20.05
CA SER A 305 5.03 10.17 -21.01
C SER A 305 3.77 10.99 -20.76
N GLN A 306 3.57 11.53 -19.55
CA GLN A 306 2.33 12.21 -19.12
C GLN A 306 1.06 11.33 -19.19
N VAL A 307 1.22 10.01 -19.34
CA VAL A 307 0.12 9.04 -19.31
C VAL A 307 -0.39 8.88 -17.87
N GLU A 308 -1.70 8.69 -17.71
CA GLU A 308 -2.23 8.36 -16.38
C GLU A 308 -1.60 7.05 -15.88
N ALA A 309 -0.83 7.14 -14.79
CA ALA A 309 -0.10 6.00 -14.26
C ALA A 309 -0.37 5.79 -12.77
N VAL A 310 -0.84 4.59 -12.45
CA VAL A 310 -0.98 4.07 -11.08
C VAL A 310 0.13 3.06 -10.83
N VAL A 311 0.90 3.28 -9.78
CA VAL A 311 2.05 2.44 -9.47
C VAL A 311 2.06 2.00 -8.01
N GLY A 312 2.55 0.79 -7.73
CA GLY A 312 2.74 0.29 -6.39
C GLY A 312 3.74 -0.86 -6.32
N GLY A 313 4.01 -1.32 -5.09
CA GLY A 313 5.06 -2.30 -4.80
C GLY A 313 6.27 -1.63 -4.15
N GLY A 314 6.76 -2.20 -3.04
CA GLY A 314 7.79 -1.57 -2.20
C GLY A 314 9.02 -1.11 -2.99
N ASP A 315 9.67 -2.03 -3.72
CA ASP A 315 10.89 -1.74 -4.48
C ASP A 315 10.64 -0.74 -5.63
N THR A 316 9.47 -0.84 -6.28
CA THR A 316 9.09 0.07 -7.35
C THR A 316 8.89 1.49 -6.83
N VAL A 317 8.18 1.62 -5.69
CA VAL A 317 7.99 2.91 -5.02
C VAL A 317 9.32 3.46 -4.53
N ALA A 318 10.18 2.64 -3.94
CA ALA A 318 11.52 3.04 -3.51
C ALA A 318 12.37 3.57 -4.68
N ALA A 319 12.32 2.93 -5.86
CA ALA A 319 12.99 3.41 -7.06
C ALA A 319 12.48 4.78 -7.53
N ILE A 320 11.16 4.99 -7.51
CA ILE A 320 10.52 6.25 -7.89
C ILE A 320 10.88 7.36 -6.90
N THR A 321 10.82 7.06 -5.59
CA THR A 321 11.19 8.00 -4.52
C THR A 321 12.68 8.39 -4.59
N ALA A 322 13.58 7.43 -4.83
CA ALA A 322 15.00 7.70 -5.00
C ALA A 322 15.31 8.63 -6.18
N LEU A 323 14.42 8.69 -7.18
CA LEU A 323 14.53 9.59 -8.33
C LEU A 323 13.77 10.92 -8.13
N GLY A 324 13.03 11.10 -7.03
CA GLY A 324 12.17 12.26 -6.80
C GLY A 324 11.02 12.39 -7.81
N LEU A 325 10.52 11.28 -8.33
CA LEU A 325 9.54 11.25 -9.43
C LEU A 325 8.10 11.01 -8.97
N GLU A 326 7.81 10.93 -7.65
CA GLU A 326 6.47 10.58 -7.14
C GLU A 326 5.36 11.45 -7.70
N ASN A 327 5.63 12.75 -7.85
CA ASN A 327 4.67 13.75 -8.36
C ASN A 327 4.46 13.69 -9.89
N LYS A 328 5.19 12.81 -10.59
CA LYS A 328 5.05 12.56 -12.04
C LYS A 328 4.08 11.42 -12.34
N PHE A 329 3.66 10.69 -11.32
CA PHE A 329 2.67 9.63 -11.43
C PHE A 329 1.31 10.15 -10.96
N SER A 330 0.24 9.69 -11.59
CA SER A 330 -1.13 10.06 -11.20
C SER A 330 -1.47 9.55 -9.80
N PHE A 331 -0.89 8.40 -9.43
CA PHE A 331 -1.00 7.85 -8.08
C PHE A 331 0.15 6.88 -7.78
N VAL A 332 0.79 7.06 -6.62
CA VAL A 332 1.78 6.14 -6.04
C VAL A 332 1.14 5.51 -4.81
N SER A 333 0.76 4.24 -4.95
CA SER A 333 0.08 3.47 -3.91
C SER A 333 1.03 3.13 -2.75
N THR A 334 0.54 3.30 -1.53
CA THR A 334 1.21 2.82 -0.32
C THR A 334 0.89 1.35 -0.04
N GLY A 335 -0.04 0.76 -0.82
CA GLY A 335 -0.72 -0.49 -0.54
C GLY A 335 0.15 -1.76 -0.54
N GLY A 336 1.27 -1.77 -1.26
CA GLY A 336 2.13 -2.97 -1.32
C GLY A 336 1.36 -4.25 -1.68
N GLY A 337 1.34 -5.23 -0.75
CA GLY A 337 0.58 -6.48 -0.92
C GLY A 337 -0.92 -6.28 -0.98
N ALA A 338 -1.47 -5.34 -0.19
CA ALA A 338 -2.90 -5.04 -0.19
C ALA A 338 -3.41 -4.51 -1.53
N MET A 339 -2.56 -3.78 -2.28
CA MET A 339 -2.89 -3.37 -3.66
C MET A 339 -3.16 -4.58 -4.56
N LEU A 340 -2.28 -5.59 -4.51
CA LEU A 340 -2.44 -6.82 -5.33
C LEU A 340 -3.69 -7.59 -4.92
N ASP A 341 -3.92 -7.75 -3.61
CA ASP A 341 -5.10 -8.44 -3.08
C ASP A 341 -6.40 -7.70 -3.44
N PHE A 342 -6.40 -6.36 -3.38
CA PHE A 342 -7.54 -5.55 -3.81
C PHE A 342 -7.82 -5.69 -5.31
N LEU A 343 -6.78 -5.59 -6.14
CA LEU A 343 -6.91 -5.73 -7.59
C LEU A 343 -7.40 -7.13 -8.00
N ALA A 344 -7.00 -8.17 -7.26
CA ALA A 344 -7.47 -9.53 -7.49
C ALA A 344 -8.94 -9.73 -7.07
N ASN A 345 -9.30 -9.28 -5.85
CA ASN A 345 -10.56 -9.60 -5.18
C ASN A 345 -11.59 -8.46 -5.17
N GLU A 346 -11.21 -7.26 -5.62
CA GLU A 346 -12.03 -6.03 -5.64
C GLU A 346 -12.50 -5.57 -4.25
N THR A 347 -11.98 -6.18 -3.20
CA THR A 347 -12.26 -5.86 -1.81
C THR A 347 -11.15 -6.35 -0.89
N LEU A 348 -11.16 -5.88 0.37
CA LEU A 348 -10.26 -6.31 1.45
C LEU A 348 -11.04 -6.49 2.75
N PRO A 349 -10.59 -7.31 3.72
CA PRO A 349 -11.21 -7.42 5.04
C PRO A 349 -11.48 -6.06 5.72
N GLY A 350 -10.52 -5.13 5.66
CA GLY A 350 -10.68 -3.77 6.20
C GLY A 350 -11.77 -2.95 5.50
N ILE A 351 -11.93 -3.11 4.20
CA ILE A 351 -13.00 -2.47 3.43
C ILE A 351 -14.34 -3.05 3.83
N GLN A 352 -14.45 -4.38 3.87
CA GLN A 352 -15.69 -5.07 4.24
C GLN A 352 -16.16 -4.68 5.65
N SER A 353 -15.22 -4.58 6.61
CA SER A 353 -15.56 -4.20 7.98
C SER A 353 -16.11 -2.77 8.08
N LEU A 354 -15.60 -1.82 7.29
CA LEU A 354 -16.14 -0.46 7.20
C LEU A 354 -17.55 -0.43 6.56
N LEU A 355 -17.83 -1.29 5.57
CA LEU A 355 -19.11 -1.35 4.89
C LEU A 355 -20.22 -1.97 5.76
N ILE A 356 -19.88 -2.95 6.59
CA ILE A 356 -20.82 -3.61 7.51
C ILE A 356 -21.26 -2.63 8.61
N ASN A 357 -20.38 -1.72 9.02
CA ASN A 357 -20.64 -0.76 10.10
C ASN A 357 -21.62 0.38 9.75
N LYS A 358 -22.18 0.43 8.57
CA LYS A 358 -23.19 1.44 8.19
C LYS A 358 -24.41 1.51 9.13
N GLY A 359 -24.58 0.55 10.05
CA GLY A 359 -25.66 0.51 11.04
C GLY A 359 -25.41 1.25 12.35
N LEU A 360 -24.13 1.51 12.70
CA LEU A 360 -23.79 2.32 13.87
C LEU A 360 -23.80 3.81 13.48
N ARG A 361 -25.02 4.38 13.36
CA ARG A 361 -25.19 5.81 13.06
C ARG A 361 -24.67 6.66 14.20
N PHE A 362 -23.92 7.70 13.88
CA PHE A 362 -23.64 8.79 14.80
C PHE A 362 -24.95 9.34 15.35
N PHE A 363 -25.07 9.41 16.68
CA PHE A 363 -26.12 10.17 17.35
C PHE A 363 -25.94 11.66 16.97
N GLY A 364 -26.75 12.14 16.02
CA GLY A 364 -26.68 13.53 15.55
C GLY A 364 -27.38 13.81 14.22
N GLN A 365 -27.84 12.79 13.50
CA GLN A 365 -28.76 12.99 12.39
C GLN A 365 -30.16 12.52 12.81
N SER A 366 -30.94 13.48 13.33
CA SER A 366 -32.39 13.37 13.32
C SER A 366 -32.83 13.09 11.90
N ALA A 367 -33.63 12.05 11.72
CA ALA A 367 -34.36 11.83 10.48
C ALA A 367 -35.16 13.09 10.16
N VAL A 368 -34.89 13.74 9.04
CA VAL A 368 -35.81 14.66 8.38
C VAL A 368 -36.33 13.93 7.15
#